data_50b72bf586362d1681a282b13f81c9ee
#
_entry.id   50b72bf586362d1681a282b13f81c9ee
#
_cell.length_a   1.000
_cell.length_b   1.000
_cell.length_c   1.000
_cell.angle_alpha   90.00
_cell.angle_beta   90.00
_cell.angle_gamma   90.00
#
_symmetry.space_group_name_H-M   'P 1'
#
loop_
_entity.id
_entity.type
_entity.pdbx_description
1 polymer ?
#
loop_
_entity_poly.entity_id
_entity_poly.type
_entity_poly.pdbx_seq_one_letter_code
_entity_poly.pdbx_strand_id
1 'polypeptide(L)'
;MYHFSEKSQALQAQLQQFMEQYIYPNESTFEHQLANASNRFAPVPIVEELKQKAKEQGLWNLFIPPSHGEYTDFGGLSNFDYAPLAEMMGRVAWCAEVFNCNAPDTGNMEVFMKYGTQAQKDRWLTPLLAGEIRSAYAMTEPQVASSDATNVELSIEADDDEWVLNGRKWFITGAMYEKTEIFIVMGKSDPNNPSRHLQQSQVLVPKGTPGLHIVRPLTTLGYDDAPHGHAELRFENCRVPKENILLGEGRGFEISQGRLGPGRMHHCMRLIGSAQRALEITCQRVTQRATFGKQLAEHQSVREDIADCFIDIETSRLLVLKACHKMDEVGAKDARDMIAAAKVGVPRTIQNVLDKCMQMHGAGGLTADYFLADAFNYARWCRQADGPDQVHQMALGKQLIKQLG
;
A
#
# COMPACT_ATOMS: atom_id res chain seq x y z
N MET A 1 9.86 -9.13 25.81
CA MET A 1 10.20 -9.59 24.45
C MET A 1 8.89 -9.76 23.70
N TYR A 2 8.76 -9.28 22.48
CA TYR A 2 7.56 -9.46 21.67
C TYR A 2 7.44 -10.93 21.26
N HIS A 3 6.27 -11.51 21.42
CA HIS A 3 5.97 -12.88 21.00
C HIS A 3 4.75 -12.86 20.08
N PHE A 4 4.89 -13.37 18.86
CA PHE A 4 3.77 -13.56 17.96
C PHE A 4 2.87 -14.69 18.45
N SER A 5 1.58 -14.61 18.19
CA SER A 5 0.65 -15.69 18.51
C SER A 5 1.01 -17.00 17.78
N GLU A 6 0.60 -18.13 18.33
CA GLU A 6 0.78 -19.44 17.67
C GLU A 6 0.17 -19.46 16.26
N LYS A 7 -0.97 -18.79 16.08
CA LYS A 7 -1.62 -18.61 14.78
C LYS A 7 -0.71 -17.86 13.80
N SER A 8 -0.14 -16.73 14.22
CA SER A 8 0.78 -15.97 13.37
C SER A 8 2.02 -16.79 13.02
N GLN A 9 2.61 -17.51 13.98
CA GLN A 9 3.78 -18.37 13.75
C GLN A 9 3.47 -19.50 12.75
N ALA A 10 2.32 -20.15 12.86
CA ALA A 10 1.87 -21.19 11.93
C ALA A 10 1.69 -20.62 10.51
N LEU A 11 1.04 -19.45 10.38
CA LEU A 11 0.87 -18.77 9.09
C LEU A 11 2.19 -18.30 8.49
N GLN A 12 3.15 -17.82 9.31
CA GLN A 12 4.49 -17.48 8.85
C GLN A 12 5.21 -18.70 8.25
N ALA A 13 5.17 -19.85 8.93
CA ALA A 13 5.79 -21.08 8.42
C ALA A 13 5.15 -21.53 7.09
N GLN A 14 3.82 -21.47 7.00
CA GLN A 14 3.07 -21.81 5.80
C GLN A 14 3.35 -20.83 4.64
N LEU A 15 3.38 -19.53 4.93
CA LEU A 15 3.70 -18.50 3.94
C LEU A 15 5.14 -18.66 3.44
N GLN A 16 6.11 -18.98 4.32
CA GLN A 16 7.48 -19.24 3.92
C GLN A 16 7.58 -20.39 2.92
N GLN A 17 6.90 -21.50 3.19
CA GLN A 17 6.84 -22.63 2.24
C GLN A 17 6.21 -22.23 0.91
N PHE A 18 5.13 -21.43 0.95
CA PHE A 18 4.49 -20.94 -0.28
C PHE A 18 5.44 -20.04 -1.08
N MET A 19 6.17 -19.15 -0.41
CA MET A 19 7.15 -18.26 -1.04
C MET A 19 8.24 -19.07 -1.77
N GLU A 20 8.80 -20.07 -1.09
CA GLU A 20 9.86 -20.93 -1.62
C GLU A 20 9.38 -21.81 -2.78
N GLN A 21 8.18 -22.34 -2.65
CA GLN A 21 7.64 -23.30 -3.63
C GLN A 21 7.03 -22.63 -4.87
N TYR A 22 6.42 -21.45 -4.70
CA TYR A 22 5.59 -20.86 -5.75
C TYR A 22 5.96 -19.42 -6.12
N ILE A 23 6.41 -18.58 -5.20
CA ILE A 23 6.69 -17.18 -5.53
C ILE A 23 8.06 -17.02 -6.17
N TYR A 24 9.13 -17.40 -5.47
CA TYR A 24 10.50 -17.20 -5.97
C TYR A 24 10.77 -17.93 -7.30
N PRO A 25 10.31 -19.18 -7.53
CA PRO A 25 10.51 -19.84 -8.82
C PRO A 25 9.78 -19.20 -9.99
N ASN A 26 8.73 -18.39 -9.73
CA ASN A 26 7.91 -17.77 -10.76
C ASN A 26 8.20 -16.28 -11.01
N GLU A 27 9.24 -15.70 -10.41
CA GLU A 27 9.60 -14.31 -10.67
C GLU A 27 9.90 -14.04 -12.15
N SER A 28 10.71 -14.89 -12.79
CA SER A 28 11.00 -14.77 -14.21
C SER A 28 9.77 -15.00 -15.10
N THR A 29 8.85 -15.88 -14.68
CA THR A 29 7.58 -16.10 -15.37
C THR A 29 6.71 -14.84 -15.32
N PHE A 30 6.61 -14.21 -14.15
CA PHE A 30 5.89 -12.94 -13.97
C PHE A 30 6.45 -11.86 -14.89
N GLU A 31 7.76 -11.63 -14.84
CA GLU A 31 8.44 -10.62 -15.66
C GLU A 31 8.21 -10.85 -17.16
N HIS A 32 8.36 -12.11 -17.60
CA HIS A 32 8.14 -12.48 -19.01
C HIS A 32 6.68 -12.25 -19.43
N GLN A 33 5.71 -12.64 -18.60
CA GLN A 33 4.28 -12.47 -18.91
C GLN A 33 3.91 -10.99 -18.95
N LEU A 34 4.41 -10.18 -18.00
CA LEU A 34 4.16 -8.74 -17.97
C LEU A 34 4.82 -8.00 -19.15
N ALA A 35 6.04 -8.36 -19.50
CA ALA A 35 6.78 -7.74 -20.61
C ALA A 35 6.13 -8.03 -21.98
N ASN A 36 5.53 -9.20 -22.16
CA ASN A 36 4.90 -9.63 -23.41
C ASN A 36 3.37 -9.45 -23.43
N ALA A 37 2.78 -8.87 -22.40
CA ALA A 37 1.36 -8.59 -22.37
C ALA A 37 0.98 -7.51 -23.40
N SER A 38 -0.09 -7.78 -24.18
CA SER A 38 -0.66 -6.78 -25.11
C SER A 38 -1.23 -5.56 -24.37
N ASN A 39 -1.74 -5.76 -23.15
CA ASN A 39 -2.13 -4.75 -22.20
C ASN A 39 -1.34 -4.97 -20.90
N ARG A 40 -0.40 -4.08 -20.59
CA ARG A 40 0.43 -4.16 -19.38
C ARG A 40 -0.37 -4.06 -18.07
N PHE A 41 -1.59 -3.53 -18.14
CA PHE A 41 -2.49 -3.38 -17.00
C PHE A 41 -3.56 -4.48 -16.91
N ALA A 42 -3.39 -5.56 -17.68
CA ALA A 42 -4.19 -6.77 -17.55
C ALA A 42 -3.69 -7.67 -16.42
N PRO A 43 -4.55 -8.57 -15.88
CA PRO A 43 -4.13 -9.59 -14.93
C PRO A 43 -2.97 -10.44 -15.47
N VAL A 44 -1.94 -10.62 -14.66
CA VAL A 44 -0.80 -11.48 -15.04
C VAL A 44 -1.17 -12.93 -14.76
N PRO A 45 -1.14 -13.84 -15.76
CA PRO A 45 -1.67 -15.20 -15.63
C PRO A 45 -1.10 -15.99 -14.45
N ILE A 46 0.21 -15.92 -14.20
CA ILE A 46 0.83 -16.62 -13.07
C ILE A 46 0.30 -16.12 -11.73
N VAL A 47 0.02 -14.82 -11.59
CA VAL A 47 -0.54 -14.27 -10.35
C VAL A 47 -1.94 -14.82 -10.09
N GLU A 48 -2.77 -14.92 -11.14
CA GLU A 48 -4.12 -15.47 -11.02
C GLU A 48 -4.11 -16.97 -10.68
N GLU A 49 -3.17 -17.74 -11.23
CA GLU A 49 -2.95 -19.13 -10.84
C GLU A 49 -2.57 -19.26 -9.38
N LEU A 50 -1.61 -18.45 -8.93
CA LEU A 50 -1.11 -18.50 -7.55
C LEU A 50 -2.15 -18.01 -6.54
N LYS A 51 -3.06 -17.11 -6.91
CA LYS A 51 -4.22 -16.73 -6.07
C LYS A 51 -5.09 -17.94 -5.73
N GLN A 52 -5.33 -18.82 -6.67
CA GLN A 52 -6.13 -20.04 -6.39
C GLN A 52 -5.41 -20.96 -5.41
N LYS A 53 -4.10 -21.17 -5.58
CA LYS A 53 -3.29 -21.96 -4.64
C LYS A 53 -3.25 -21.34 -3.24
N ALA A 54 -3.17 -20.01 -3.15
CA ALA A 54 -3.19 -19.28 -1.89
C ALA A 54 -4.54 -19.48 -1.15
N LYS A 55 -5.66 -19.40 -1.88
CA LYS A 55 -6.99 -19.69 -1.32
C LYS A 55 -7.11 -21.12 -0.81
N GLU A 56 -6.69 -22.11 -1.61
CA GLU A 56 -6.72 -23.53 -1.24
C GLU A 56 -5.92 -23.82 0.03
N GLN A 57 -4.86 -23.05 0.27
CA GLN A 57 -4.01 -23.17 1.45
C GLN A 57 -4.44 -22.27 2.62
N GLY A 58 -5.56 -21.55 2.52
CA GLY A 58 -6.00 -20.63 3.57
C GLY A 58 -5.13 -19.39 3.77
N LEU A 59 -4.25 -19.08 2.81
CA LEU A 59 -3.40 -17.87 2.81
C LEU A 59 -4.09 -16.73 2.06
N TRP A 60 -5.29 -16.36 2.50
CA TRP A 60 -6.12 -15.37 1.79
C TRP A 60 -6.67 -14.31 2.74
N ASN A 61 -6.64 -13.05 2.33
CA ASN A 61 -7.13 -11.92 3.12
C ASN A 61 -6.47 -11.81 4.52
N LEU A 62 -5.19 -12.13 4.63
CA LEU A 62 -4.45 -12.19 5.91
C LEU A 62 -4.38 -10.85 6.65
N PHE A 63 -4.65 -9.73 5.96
CA PHE A 63 -4.63 -8.37 6.52
C PHE A 63 -5.83 -8.06 7.41
N ILE A 64 -6.91 -8.86 7.37
CA ILE A 64 -8.17 -8.57 8.06
C ILE A 64 -7.96 -8.58 9.57
N PRO A 65 -8.30 -7.47 10.29
CA PRO A 65 -8.13 -7.40 11.74
C PRO A 65 -9.20 -8.19 12.49
N PRO A 66 -8.99 -8.52 13.78
CA PRO A 66 -9.97 -9.28 14.59
C PRO A 66 -11.33 -8.59 14.70
N SER A 67 -11.39 -7.26 14.63
CA SER A 67 -12.65 -6.49 14.65
C SER A 67 -13.57 -6.77 13.44
N HIS A 68 -13.03 -7.40 12.41
CA HIS A 68 -13.72 -7.80 11.19
C HIS A 68 -13.45 -9.27 10.86
N GLY A 69 -13.17 -10.07 11.91
CA GLY A 69 -12.81 -11.48 11.78
C GLY A 69 -13.87 -12.37 11.12
N GLU A 70 -15.11 -11.90 11.04
CA GLU A 70 -16.21 -12.55 10.31
C GLU A 70 -16.00 -12.65 8.80
N TYR A 71 -15.08 -11.84 8.26
CA TYR A 71 -14.74 -11.83 6.82
C TYR A 71 -13.54 -12.72 6.46
N THR A 72 -13.05 -13.52 7.41
CA THR A 72 -11.91 -14.43 7.20
C THR A 72 -12.06 -15.71 8.01
N ASP A 73 -11.65 -16.85 7.44
CA ASP A 73 -11.80 -18.18 8.03
C ASP A 73 -11.00 -18.36 9.34
N PHE A 74 -9.96 -17.57 9.57
CA PHE A 74 -9.14 -17.64 10.78
C PHE A 74 -9.46 -16.58 11.85
N GLY A 75 -10.52 -15.78 11.66
CA GLY A 75 -10.98 -14.81 12.67
C GLY A 75 -10.12 -13.55 12.82
N GLY A 76 -9.28 -13.28 11.83
CA GLY A 76 -8.45 -12.07 11.77
C GLY A 76 -7.13 -12.15 12.56
N LEU A 77 -6.21 -11.25 12.24
CA LEU A 77 -4.93 -11.07 12.90
C LEU A 77 -4.80 -9.65 13.45
N SER A 78 -4.18 -9.50 14.61
CA SER A 78 -3.77 -8.18 15.09
C SER A 78 -2.76 -7.56 14.13
N ASN A 79 -2.60 -6.23 14.15
CA ASN A 79 -1.58 -5.57 13.33
C ASN A 79 -0.18 -6.10 13.65
N PHE A 80 0.08 -6.41 14.92
CA PHE A 80 1.34 -6.97 15.38
C PHE A 80 1.58 -8.38 14.80
N ASP A 81 0.58 -9.25 14.83
CA ASP A 81 0.68 -10.60 14.29
C ASP A 81 0.72 -10.66 12.75
N TYR A 82 0.13 -9.68 12.08
CA TYR A 82 0.18 -9.55 10.63
C TYR A 82 1.53 -9.00 10.13
N ALA A 83 2.25 -8.22 10.95
CA ALA A 83 3.48 -7.54 10.54
C ALA A 83 4.52 -8.47 9.88
N PRO A 84 4.89 -9.62 10.45
CA PRO A 84 5.89 -10.51 9.83
C PRO A 84 5.40 -11.12 8.51
N LEU A 85 4.09 -11.37 8.37
CA LEU A 85 3.52 -11.89 7.13
C LEU A 85 3.61 -10.84 6.00
N ALA A 86 3.26 -9.59 6.30
CA ALA A 86 3.38 -8.49 5.35
C ALA A 86 4.85 -8.20 4.98
N GLU A 87 5.78 -8.33 5.93
CA GLU A 87 7.22 -8.25 5.67
C GLU A 87 7.65 -9.35 4.69
N MET A 88 7.25 -10.60 4.92
CA MET A 88 7.56 -11.71 4.01
C MET A 88 7.01 -11.48 2.60
N MET A 89 5.77 -11.00 2.48
CA MET A 89 5.17 -10.63 1.18
C MET A 89 5.94 -9.50 0.50
N GLY A 90 6.50 -8.57 1.27
CA GLY A 90 7.28 -7.43 0.76
C GLY A 90 8.60 -7.80 0.10
N ARG A 91 9.07 -9.05 0.24
CA ARG A 91 10.29 -9.54 -0.41
C ARG A 91 10.19 -9.61 -1.94
N VAL A 92 8.97 -9.74 -2.48
CA VAL A 92 8.69 -9.70 -3.92
C VAL A 92 7.55 -8.71 -4.18
N ALA A 93 7.76 -7.74 -5.06
CA ALA A 93 6.87 -6.58 -5.22
C ALA A 93 5.40 -6.94 -5.50
N TRP A 94 5.14 -7.96 -6.33
CA TRP A 94 3.80 -8.42 -6.69
C TRP A 94 3.20 -9.46 -5.72
N CYS A 95 3.96 -9.95 -4.74
CA CYS A 95 3.58 -11.09 -3.92
C CYS A 95 2.31 -10.83 -3.08
N ALA A 96 2.17 -9.63 -2.49
CA ALA A 96 0.99 -9.30 -1.68
C ALA A 96 -0.34 -9.42 -2.45
N GLU A 97 -0.30 -9.26 -3.77
CA GLU A 97 -1.45 -9.44 -4.66
C GLU A 97 -1.94 -10.90 -4.67
N VAL A 98 -1.02 -11.86 -4.61
CA VAL A 98 -1.34 -13.30 -4.60
C VAL A 98 -2.22 -13.69 -3.40
N PHE A 99 -2.10 -12.97 -2.30
CA PHE A 99 -2.83 -13.23 -1.04
C PHE A 99 -3.99 -12.26 -0.80
N ASN A 100 -4.37 -11.47 -1.81
CA ASN A 100 -5.35 -10.37 -1.70
C ASN A 100 -5.03 -9.38 -0.57
N CYS A 101 -3.75 -9.14 -0.35
CA CYS A 101 -3.22 -8.27 0.71
C CYS A 101 -2.56 -7.00 0.15
N ASN A 102 -2.84 -6.65 -1.11
CA ASN A 102 -2.22 -5.49 -1.76
C ASN A 102 -3.04 -4.21 -1.58
N ALA A 103 -2.35 -3.07 -1.61
CA ALA A 103 -2.99 -1.75 -1.68
C ALA A 103 -3.40 -1.44 -3.14
N PRO A 104 -4.48 -0.66 -3.36
CA PRO A 104 -5.29 0.05 -2.37
C PRO A 104 -6.41 -0.79 -1.75
N ASP A 105 -6.61 -2.02 -2.20
CA ASP A 105 -7.82 -2.81 -1.91
C ASP A 105 -7.94 -3.19 -0.44
N THR A 106 -6.85 -3.50 0.26
CA THR A 106 -6.91 -3.77 1.70
C THR A 106 -7.59 -2.62 2.46
N GLY A 107 -7.14 -1.38 2.22
CA GLY A 107 -7.75 -0.21 2.84
C GLY A 107 -9.17 0.08 2.34
N ASN A 108 -9.48 -0.21 1.07
CA ASN A 108 -10.82 -0.03 0.53
C ASN A 108 -11.80 -1.08 1.06
N MET A 109 -11.38 -2.33 1.20
CA MET A 109 -12.17 -3.37 1.87
C MET A 109 -12.48 -2.99 3.32
N GLU A 110 -11.50 -2.48 4.08
CA GLU A 110 -11.73 -1.96 5.43
C GLU A 110 -12.75 -0.80 5.45
N VAL A 111 -12.72 0.10 4.45
CA VAL A 111 -13.74 1.15 4.32
C VAL A 111 -15.14 0.54 4.16
N PHE A 112 -15.31 -0.45 3.30
CA PHE A 112 -16.60 -1.12 3.13
C PHE A 112 -17.03 -1.87 4.39
N MET A 113 -16.12 -2.62 5.04
CA MET A 113 -16.41 -3.35 6.29
C MET A 113 -16.95 -2.40 7.36
N LYS A 114 -16.32 -1.24 7.50
CA LYS A 114 -16.61 -0.29 8.59
C LYS A 114 -17.74 0.68 8.27
N TYR A 115 -17.85 1.15 7.03
CA TYR A 115 -18.70 2.28 6.67
C TYR A 115 -19.74 1.97 5.59
N GLY A 116 -19.61 0.84 4.89
CA GLY A 116 -20.54 0.45 3.84
C GLY A 116 -21.89 -0.01 4.39
N THR A 117 -22.97 0.32 3.68
CA THR A 117 -24.29 -0.31 3.88
C THR A 117 -24.26 -1.78 3.49
N GLN A 118 -25.23 -2.58 3.91
CA GLN A 118 -25.29 -3.99 3.51
C GLN A 118 -25.31 -4.15 1.99
N ALA A 119 -26.12 -3.36 1.30
CA ALA A 119 -26.18 -3.37 -0.17
C ALA A 119 -24.83 -3.04 -0.83
N GLN A 120 -24.10 -2.06 -0.30
CA GLN A 120 -22.75 -1.73 -0.78
C GLN A 120 -21.73 -2.86 -0.50
N LYS A 121 -21.85 -3.53 0.65
CA LYS A 121 -21.02 -4.71 1.00
C LYS A 121 -21.31 -5.88 0.07
N ASP A 122 -22.55 -6.20 -0.13
CA ASP A 122 -22.97 -7.31 -1.01
C ASP A 122 -22.49 -7.07 -2.45
N ARG A 123 -22.60 -5.85 -2.93
CA ARG A 123 -22.24 -5.48 -4.31
C ARG A 123 -20.73 -5.37 -4.53
N TRP A 124 -19.97 -4.84 -3.57
CA TRP A 124 -18.57 -4.46 -3.78
C TRP A 124 -17.59 -5.20 -2.88
N LEU A 125 -17.89 -5.32 -1.57
CA LEU A 125 -16.97 -5.97 -0.64
C LEU A 125 -16.88 -7.47 -0.91
N THR A 126 -17.99 -8.14 -1.15
CA THR A 126 -18.00 -9.59 -1.42
C THR A 126 -17.08 -9.97 -2.59
N PRO A 127 -17.20 -9.38 -3.79
CA PRO A 127 -16.30 -9.71 -4.89
C PRO A 127 -14.86 -9.20 -4.69
N LEU A 128 -14.63 -8.14 -3.89
CA LEU A 128 -13.28 -7.71 -3.49
C LEU A 128 -12.62 -8.75 -2.57
N LEU A 129 -13.34 -9.25 -1.58
CA LEU A 129 -12.86 -10.32 -0.69
C LEU A 129 -12.59 -11.61 -1.46
N ALA A 130 -13.42 -11.91 -2.46
CA ALA A 130 -13.18 -13.04 -3.37
C ALA A 130 -12.01 -12.82 -4.35
N GLY A 131 -11.48 -11.58 -4.48
CA GLY A 131 -10.44 -11.23 -5.44
C GLY A 131 -10.88 -11.27 -6.90
N GLU A 132 -12.19 -11.20 -7.13
CA GLU A 132 -12.80 -11.19 -8.47
C GLU A 132 -12.65 -9.83 -9.14
N ILE A 133 -12.82 -8.76 -8.37
CA ILE A 133 -12.64 -7.37 -8.77
C ILE A 133 -11.57 -6.68 -7.94
N ARG A 134 -11.15 -5.50 -8.39
CA ARG A 134 -10.26 -4.59 -7.67
C ARG A 134 -10.92 -3.23 -7.53
N SER A 135 -10.31 -2.37 -6.73
CA SER A 135 -10.82 -1.04 -6.43
C SER A 135 -9.73 0.02 -6.48
N ALA A 136 -10.14 1.29 -6.54
CA ALA A 136 -9.20 2.41 -6.47
C ALA A 136 -9.74 3.49 -5.51
N TYR A 137 -8.82 4.23 -4.87
CA TYR A 137 -9.15 5.32 -3.96
C TYR A 137 -8.74 6.66 -4.57
N ALA A 138 -9.72 7.44 -5.02
CA ALA A 138 -9.53 8.66 -5.79
C ALA A 138 -9.64 9.90 -4.88
N MET A 139 -8.51 10.28 -4.26
CA MET A 139 -8.44 11.42 -3.34
C MET A 139 -7.59 12.57 -3.90
N THR A 140 -6.34 12.29 -4.28
CA THR A 140 -5.33 13.27 -4.68
C THR A 140 -5.69 14.00 -5.97
N GLU A 141 -5.44 15.31 -6.03
CA GLU A 141 -5.76 16.19 -7.18
C GLU A 141 -4.51 16.91 -7.69
N PRO A 142 -4.41 17.15 -9.02
CA PRO A 142 -3.23 17.81 -9.59
C PRO A 142 -3.15 19.32 -9.32
N GLN A 143 -4.28 19.99 -9.11
CA GLN A 143 -4.34 21.46 -9.01
C GLN A 143 -4.17 21.97 -7.57
N VAL A 144 -4.28 21.11 -6.56
CA VAL A 144 -4.20 21.51 -5.14
C VAL A 144 -3.20 20.68 -4.37
N ALA A 145 -2.71 21.22 -3.25
CA ALA A 145 -1.88 20.47 -2.31
C ALA A 145 -2.73 19.47 -1.50
N SER A 146 -2.92 18.27 -2.05
CA SER A 146 -3.77 17.22 -1.48
C SER A 146 -3.21 16.58 -0.20
N SER A 147 -2.02 16.97 0.23
CA SER A 147 -1.48 16.66 1.56
C SER A 147 -2.34 17.23 2.70
N ASP A 148 -3.04 18.33 2.44
CA ASP A 148 -4.19 18.79 3.24
C ASP A 148 -5.48 18.25 2.59
N ALA A 149 -6.05 17.22 3.20
CA ALA A 149 -7.27 16.57 2.70
C ALA A 149 -8.49 17.51 2.58
N THR A 150 -8.45 18.66 3.27
CA THR A 150 -9.51 19.67 3.20
C THR A 150 -9.41 20.57 1.95
N ASN A 151 -8.28 20.49 1.21
CA ASN A 151 -8.06 21.27 0.00
C ASN A 151 -8.68 20.66 -1.27
N VAL A 152 -9.21 19.43 -1.22
CA VAL A 152 -9.80 18.82 -2.41
C VAL A 152 -10.87 19.74 -3.01
N GLU A 153 -10.90 19.83 -4.34
CA GLU A 153 -11.76 20.73 -5.12
C GLU A 153 -12.77 20.00 -6.00
N LEU A 154 -12.60 18.70 -6.30
CA LEU A 154 -13.58 17.95 -7.04
C LEU A 154 -14.94 18.15 -6.39
N SER A 155 -15.91 18.68 -7.16
CA SER A 155 -17.28 18.92 -6.66
C SER A 155 -18.11 17.63 -6.66
N ILE A 156 -18.94 17.49 -5.63
CA ILE A 156 -19.98 16.47 -5.52
C ILE A 156 -21.28 17.22 -5.24
N GLU A 157 -22.11 17.40 -6.27
CA GLU A 157 -23.34 18.19 -6.16
C GLU A 157 -24.57 17.27 -6.18
N ALA A 158 -25.54 17.56 -5.34
CA ALA A 158 -26.81 16.86 -5.35
C ALA A 158 -27.69 17.38 -6.48
N ASP A 159 -28.21 16.48 -7.31
CA ASP A 159 -29.19 16.78 -8.37
C ASP A 159 -30.25 15.68 -8.38
N ASP A 160 -31.46 16.01 -7.92
CA ASP A 160 -32.53 15.07 -7.65
C ASP A 160 -32.08 13.82 -6.86
N ASP A 161 -32.16 12.63 -7.45
CA ASP A 161 -31.77 11.35 -6.83
C ASP A 161 -30.34 10.93 -7.15
N GLU A 162 -29.51 11.85 -7.66
CA GLU A 162 -28.14 11.58 -8.07
C GLU A 162 -27.13 12.53 -7.40
N TRP A 163 -25.89 12.06 -7.37
CA TRP A 163 -24.69 12.88 -7.17
C TRP A 163 -24.03 13.15 -8.51
N VAL A 164 -23.68 14.39 -8.77
CA VAL A 164 -22.95 14.85 -9.96
C VAL A 164 -21.54 15.22 -9.56
N LEU A 165 -20.56 14.53 -10.14
CA LEU A 165 -19.12 14.73 -9.86
C LEU A 165 -18.47 15.49 -11.01
N ASN A 166 -17.70 16.55 -10.68
CA ASN A 166 -16.88 17.30 -11.63
C ASN A 166 -15.50 17.59 -11.03
N GLY A 167 -14.43 17.30 -11.78
CA GLY A 167 -13.06 17.57 -11.35
C GLY A 167 -12.04 16.56 -11.85
N ARG A 168 -10.84 16.61 -11.28
CA ARG A 168 -9.72 15.75 -11.67
C ARG A 168 -9.08 15.08 -10.46
N LYS A 169 -8.60 13.87 -10.67
CA LYS A 169 -7.82 13.11 -9.69
C LYS A 169 -6.56 12.59 -10.36
N TRP A 170 -5.47 12.43 -9.62
CA TRP A 170 -4.25 11.85 -10.13
C TRP A 170 -3.52 11.00 -9.09
N PHE A 171 -2.52 10.24 -9.53
CA PHE A 171 -1.85 9.22 -8.73
C PHE A 171 -2.84 8.25 -8.07
N ILE A 172 -3.86 7.87 -8.83
CA ILE A 172 -4.87 6.93 -8.36
C ILE A 172 -4.38 5.50 -8.63
N THR A 173 -3.83 4.90 -7.58
CA THR A 173 -3.27 3.53 -7.63
C THR A 173 -4.35 2.51 -7.94
N GLY A 174 -4.05 1.57 -8.81
CA GLY A 174 -4.96 0.53 -9.26
C GLY A 174 -5.96 0.97 -10.33
N ALA A 175 -6.05 2.27 -10.64
CA ALA A 175 -7.04 2.77 -11.60
C ALA A 175 -6.79 2.31 -13.04
N MET A 176 -5.56 1.94 -13.40
CA MET A 176 -5.23 1.38 -14.70
C MET A 176 -5.59 -0.11 -14.81
N TYR A 177 -5.67 -0.80 -13.67
CA TYR A 177 -5.83 -2.25 -13.68
C TYR A 177 -7.17 -2.68 -14.28
N GLU A 178 -7.12 -3.67 -15.16
CA GLU A 178 -8.30 -4.10 -15.92
C GLU A 178 -9.45 -4.59 -15.02
N LYS A 179 -9.12 -5.24 -13.89
CA LYS A 179 -10.11 -5.74 -12.90
C LYS A 179 -10.64 -4.67 -11.95
N THR A 180 -10.17 -3.42 -12.01
CA THR A 180 -10.72 -2.36 -11.16
C THR A 180 -12.12 -2.01 -11.63
N GLU A 181 -13.12 -2.23 -10.76
CA GLU A 181 -14.55 -2.05 -11.07
C GLU A 181 -15.20 -0.94 -10.25
N ILE A 182 -14.54 -0.49 -9.16
CA ILE A 182 -15.11 0.52 -8.27
C ILE A 182 -14.07 1.54 -7.83
N PHE A 183 -14.45 2.82 -7.88
CA PHE A 183 -13.67 3.95 -7.39
C PHE A 183 -14.36 4.54 -6.16
N ILE A 184 -13.62 4.70 -5.06
CA ILE A 184 -14.04 5.49 -3.89
C ILE A 184 -13.51 6.90 -4.13
N VAL A 185 -14.41 7.83 -4.45
CA VAL A 185 -14.05 9.20 -4.87
C VAL A 185 -14.34 10.18 -3.74
N MET A 186 -13.30 10.88 -3.26
CA MET A 186 -13.44 11.96 -2.30
C MET A 186 -13.57 13.30 -3.01
N GLY A 187 -14.59 14.07 -2.66
CA GLY A 187 -14.81 15.40 -3.18
C GLY A 187 -15.52 16.31 -2.17
N LYS A 188 -15.76 17.54 -2.56
CA LYS A 188 -16.39 18.58 -1.74
C LYS A 188 -17.89 18.60 -2.04
N SER A 189 -18.72 18.26 -1.06
CA SER A 189 -20.20 18.27 -1.17
C SER A 189 -20.84 19.48 -0.52
N ASP A 190 -20.22 20.02 0.54
CA ASP A 190 -20.70 21.23 1.22
C ASP A 190 -19.54 22.24 1.43
N PRO A 191 -19.15 22.98 0.36
CA PRO A 191 -18.02 23.90 0.42
C PRO A 191 -18.22 25.07 1.39
N ASN A 192 -19.46 25.35 1.77
CA ASN A 192 -19.81 26.45 2.68
C ASN A 192 -19.92 26.02 4.13
N ASN A 193 -19.76 24.74 4.45
CA ASN A 193 -19.79 24.26 5.84
C ASN A 193 -18.73 24.97 6.68
N PRO A 194 -19.07 25.55 7.85
CA PRO A 194 -18.12 26.23 8.70
C PRO A 194 -17.01 25.32 9.24
N SER A 195 -17.28 24.02 9.34
CA SER A 195 -16.25 23.02 9.66
C SER A 195 -15.60 22.48 8.39
N ARG A 196 -14.32 22.82 8.17
CA ARG A 196 -13.55 22.33 7.02
C ARG A 196 -13.53 20.80 6.90
N HIS A 197 -13.67 20.07 8.01
CA HIS A 197 -13.66 18.61 8.06
C HIS A 197 -15.01 17.98 7.71
N LEU A 198 -16.08 18.78 7.57
CA LEU A 198 -17.41 18.34 7.16
C LEU A 198 -17.78 18.79 5.73
N GLN A 199 -16.84 19.42 5.02
CA GLN A 199 -17.05 19.84 3.63
C GLN A 199 -16.93 18.71 2.62
N GLN A 200 -16.32 17.57 2.99
CA GLN A 200 -16.00 16.48 2.07
C GLN A 200 -16.90 15.28 2.28
N SER A 201 -17.26 14.63 1.17
CA SER A 201 -17.94 13.34 1.13
C SER A 201 -17.13 12.32 0.31
N GLN A 202 -17.48 11.06 0.45
CA GLN A 202 -16.96 9.99 -0.41
C GLN A 202 -18.08 9.28 -1.11
N VAL A 203 -17.96 9.13 -2.42
CA VAL A 203 -18.97 8.55 -3.29
C VAL A 203 -18.38 7.39 -4.08
N LEU A 204 -19.15 6.33 -4.22
CA LEU A 204 -18.81 5.14 -5.01
C LEU A 204 -19.14 5.38 -6.48
N VAL A 205 -18.11 5.32 -7.34
CA VAL A 205 -18.27 5.48 -8.78
C VAL A 205 -17.86 4.18 -9.47
N PRO A 206 -18.80 3.40 -10.04
CA PRO A 206 -18.48 2.21 -10.80
C PRO A 206 -17.65 2.54 -12.05
N LYS A 207 -16.78 1.61 -12.48
CA LYS A 207 -16.09 1.70 -13.76
C LYS A 207 -17.11 1.75 -14.90
N GLY A 208 -16.84 2.56 -15.91
CA GLY A 208 -17.73 2.73 -17.05
C GLY A 208 -18.91 3.69 -16.80
N THR A 209 -19.01 4.31 -15.62
CA THR A 209 -19.97 5.40 -15.39
C THR A 209 -19.76 6.51 -16.42
N PRO A 210 -20.80 6.96 -17.16
CA PRO A 210 -20.67 8.08 -18.08
C PRO A 210 -20.06 9.32 -17.40
N GLY A 211 -19.08 9.96 -18.05
CA GLY A 211 -18.36 11.10 -17.48
C GLY A 211 -17.15 10.75 -16.61
N LEU A 212 -16.90 9.48 -16.29
CA LEU A 212 -15.63 9.02 -15.72
C LEU A 212 -14.65 8.67 -16.85
N HIS A 213 -13.50 9.36 -16.89
CA HIS A 213 -12.46 9.13 -17.88
C HIS A 213 -11.14 8.76 -17.18
N ILE A 214 -10.55 7.63 -17.56
CA ILE A 214 -9.17 7.30 -17.25
C ILE A 214 -8.31 7.97 -18.33
N VAL A 215 -7.59 9.04 -17.96
CA VAL A 215 -6.95 9.94 -18.92
C VAL A 215 -5.61 9.37 -19.42
N ARG A 216 -4.76 8.92 -18.49
CA ARG A 216 -3.43 8.36 -18.80
C ARG A 216 -2.83 7.65 -17.59
N PRO A 217 -1.91 6.71 -17.81
CA PRO A 217 -1.04 6.22 -16.74
C PRO A 217 -0.05 7.31 -16.31
N LEU A 218 0.40 7.22 -15.06
CA LEU A 218 1.46 8.04 -14.48
C LEU A 218 2.62 7.16 -14.07
N THR A 219 3.84 7.63 -14.31
CA THR A 219 5.06 6.92 -13.90
C THR A 219 5.73 7.60 -12.71
N THR A 220 6.40 6.82 -11.89
CA THR A 220 7.26 7.30 -10.81
C THR A 220 8.69 6.89 -11.10
N LEU A 221 9.60 7.85 -11.25
CA LEU A 221 10.99 7.64 -11.68
C LEU A 221 11.12 6.73 -12.95
N GLY A 222 10.11 6.78 -13.83
CA GLY A 222 10.08 5.99 -15.05
C GLY A 222 9.33 4.64 -14.95
N TYR A 223 9.01 4.18 -13.76
CA TYR A 223 8.23 2.95 -13.53
C TYR A 223 6.73 3.22 -13.62
N ASP A 224 6.01 2.34 -14.33
CA ASP A 224 4.56 2.42 -14.55
C ASP A 224 3.72 1.66 -13.50
N ASP A 225 4.36 0.94 -12.59
CA ASP A 225 3.74 0.13 -11.53
C ASP A 225 2.71 -0.89 -12.09
N ALA A 226 2.96 -1.39 -13.30
CA ALA A 226 2.08 -2.41 -13.90
C ALA A 226 2.17 -3.74 -13.12
N PRO A 227 1.03 -4.48 -13.01
CA PRO A 227 -0.24 -4.28 -13.71
C PRO A 227 -1.21 -3.30 -13.03
N HIS A 228 -0.96 -2.84 -11.81
CA HIS A 228 -1.91 -1.97 -11.10
C HIS A 228 -1.94 -0.55 -11.66
N GLY A 229 -0.77 0.06 -11.85
CA GLY A 229 -0.58 1.39 -12.38
C GLY A 229 -1.16 2.51 -11.52
N HIS A 230 -0.71 3.72 -11.80
CA HIS A 230 -1.30 4.95 -11.25
C HIS A 230 -1.95 5.72 -12.39
N ALA A 231 -3.15 6.25 -12.21
CA ALA A 231 -3.83 7.00 -13.27
C ALA A 231 -4.13 8.44 -12.89
N GLU A 232 -4.27 9.26 -13.95
CA GLU A 232 -5.00 10.50 -13.92
C GLU A 232 -6.45 10.22 -14.34
N LEU A 233 -7.41 10.70 -13.52
CA LEU A 233 -8.85 10.58 -13.76
C LEU A 233 -9.46 11.96 -13.97
N ARG A 234 -10.49 12.02 -14.83
CA ARG A 234 -11.34 13.21 -15.04
C ARG A 234 -12.79 12.82 -14.91
N PHE A 235 -13.53 13.65 -14.18
CA PHE A 235 -14.97 13.54 -13.96
C PHE A 235 -15.64 14.72 -14.62
N GLU A 236 -16.57 14.47 -15.55
CA GLU A 236 -17.33 15.46 -16.33
C GLU A 236 -18.80 15.12 -16.27
N ASN A 237 -19.56 15.82 -15.43
CA ASN A 237 -20.97 15.51 -15.16
C ASN A 237 -21.18 14.01 -14.88
N CYS A 238 -20.26 13.42 -14.13
CA CYS A 238 -20.29 12.01 -13.79
C CYS A 238 -21.39 11.78 -12.75
N ARG A 239 -22.44 11.05 -13.14
CA ARG A 239 -23.66 10.88 -12.35
C ARG A 239 -23.71 9.49 -11.72
N VAL A 240 -24.01 9.45 -10.42
CA VAL A 240 -24.25 8.21 -9.69
C VAL A 240 -25.42 8.37 -8.73
N PRO A 241 -26.15 7.30 -8.42
CA PRO A 241 -27.27 7.32 -7.48
C PRO A 241 -26.87 7.82 -6.08
N LYS A 242 -27.79 8.45 -5.35
CA LYS A 242 -27.54 8.98 -4.00
C LYS A 242 -27.13 7.92 -2.98
N GLU A 243 -27.59 6.69 -3.13
CA GLU A 243 -27.19 5.56 -2.30
C GLU A 243 -25.69 5.17 -2.43
N ASN A 244 -24.99 5.69 -3.44
CA ASN A 244 -23.55 5.46 -3.60
C ASN A 244 -22.70 6.28 -2.63
N ILE A 245 -23.28 7.15 -1.81
CA ILE A 245 -22.54 7.85 -0.76
C ILE A 245 -22.14 6.90 0.36
N LEU A 246 -20.91 7.02 0.85
CA LEU A 246 -20.40 6.25 1.99
C LEU A 246 -20.67 7.01 3.30
N LEU A 247 -21.30 6.35 4.28
CA LEU A 247 -21.54 6.84 5.65
C LEU A 247 -22.46 8.10 5.72
N GLY A 248 -22.64 8.82 4.63
CA GLY A 248 -23.42 10.04 4.54
C GLY A 248 -22.60 11.27 4.15
N GLU A 249 -23.32 12.37 3.88
CA GLU A 249 -22.72 13.64 3.47
C GLU A 249 -21.88 14.26 4.59
N GLY A 250 -20.76 14.91 4.22
CA GLY A 250 -19.84 15.55 5.15
C GLY A 250 -18.94 14.58 5.94
N ARG A 251 -18.99 13.27 5.68
CA ARG A 251 -18.24 12.25 6.42
C ARG A 251 -16.96 11.80 5.71
N GLY A 252 -16.60 12.40 4.58
CA GLY A 252 -15.46 11.99 3.76
C GLY A 252 -14.11 12.09 4.46
N PHE A 253 -13.89 13.15 5.26
CA PHE A 253 -12.66 13.32 6.03
C PHE A 253 -12.51 12.22 7.10
N GLU A 254 -13.59 11.89 7.81
CA GLU A 254 -13.60 10.82 8.83
C GLU A 254 -13.23 9.46 8.23
N ILE A 255 -13.83 9.12 7.09
CA ILE A 255 -13.53 7.87 6.36
C ILE A 255 -12.06 7.82 5.98
N SER A 256 -11.51 8.92 5.43
CA SER A 256 -10.09 8.99 5.04
C SER A 256 -9.15 8.74 6.21
N GLN A 257 -9.42 9.32 7.37
CA GLN A 257 -8.60 9.11 8.56
C GLN A 257 -8.68 7.66 9.08
N GLY A 258 -9.86 7.05 9.01
CA GLY A 258 -10.06 5.65 9.42
C GLY A 258 -9.36 4.64 8.53
N ARG A 259 -9.26 4.94 7.21
CA ARG A 259 -8.62 4.08 6.20
C ARG A 259 -7.10 4.05 6.27
N LEU A 260 -6.49 5.22 6.49
CA LEU A 260 -5.04 5.39 6.25
C LEU A 260 -4.14 4.84 7.36
N GLY A 261 -4.66 4.58 8.56
CA GLY A 261 -3.87 4.12 9.70
C GLY A 261 -3.15 2.79 9.46
N PRO A 262 -3.88 1.68 9.30
CA PRO A 262 -3.30 0.35 9.05
C PRO A 262 -2.50 0.29 7.74
N GLY A 263 -3.00 0.89 6.66
CA GLY A 263 -2.35 0.90 5.35
C GLY A 263 -0.92 1.44 5.38
N ARG A 264 -0.65 2.48 6.19
CA ARG A 264 0.69 3.03 6.40
C ARG A 264 1.66 2.00 6.97
N MET A 265 1.20 1.18 7.91
CA MET A 265 2.04 0.13 8.51
C MET A 265 2.29 -1.01 7.52
N HIS A 266 1.30 -1.39 6.73
CA HIS A 266 1.47 -2.41 5.68
C HIS A 266 2.57 -2.02 4.67
N HIS A 267 2.65 -0.75 4.26
CA HIS A 267 3.74 -0.26 3.42
C HIS A 267 5.10 -0.35 4.13
N CYS A 268 5.18 0.05 5.40
CA CYS A 268 6.41 -0.04 6.18
C CYS A 268 6.90 -1.48 6.32
N MET A 269 5.99 -2.42 6.60
CA MET A 269 6.29 -3.85 6.71
C MET A 269 6.87 -4.40 5.40
N ARG A 270 6.21 -4.13 4.27
CA ARG A 270 6.68 -4.58 2.94
C ARG A 270 8.04 -3.99 2.57
N LEU A 271 8.29 -2.73 2.89
CA LEU A 271 9.59 -2.10 2.67
C LEU A 271 10.72 -2.81 3.43
N ILE A 272 10.48 -3.23 4.67
CA ILE A 272 11.46 -3.98 5.47
C ILE A 272 11.78 -5.32 4.78
N GLY A 273 10.77 -6.04 4.31
CA GLY A 273 10.96 -7.29 3.57
C GLY A 273 11.77 -7.12 2.29
N SER A 274 11.51 -6.06 1.53
CA SER A 274 12.28 -5.71 0.33
C SER A 274 13.74 -5.39 0.67
N ALA A 275 13.99 -4.61 1.73
CA ALA A 275 15.35 -4.28 2.18
C ALA A 275 16.11 -5.51 2.70
N GLN A 276 15.45 -6.38 3.46
CA GLN A 276 16.03 -7.63 3.92
C GLN A 276 16.52 -8.49 2.76
N ARG A 277 15.68 -8.65 1.73
CA ARG A 277 16.07 -9.38 0.51
C ARG A 277 17.21 -8.68 -0.24
N ALA A 278 17.17 -7.35 -0.34
CA ALA A 278 18.23 -6.56 -0.97
C ALA A 278 19.58 -6.78 -0.29
N LEU A 279 19.61 -6.79 1.05
CA LEU A 279 20.82 -7.09 1.82
C LEU A 279 21.31 -8.51 1.56
N GLU A 280 20.44 -9.52 1.52
CA GLU A 280 20.79 -10.91 1.26
C GLU A 280 21.48 -11.10 -0.10
N ILE A 281 20.87 -10.57 -1.19
CA ILE A 281 21.47 -10.66 -2.52
C ILE A 281 22.77 -9.83 -2.62
N THR A 282 22.88 -8.74 -1.88
CA THR A 282 24.10 -7.94 -1.80
C THR A 282 25.23 -8.72 -1.12
N CYS A 283 24.95 -9.40 -0.01
CA CYS A 283 25.92 -10.27 0.66
C CYS A 283 26.42 -11.38 -0.26
N GLN A 284 25.54 -12.00 -1.05
CA GLN A 284 25.95 -12.98 -2.07
C GLN A 284 26.84 -12.36 -3.14
N ARG A 285 26.45 -11.17 -3.63
CA ARG A 285 27.19 -10.46 -4.68
C ARG A 285 28.61 -10.11 -4.24
N VAL A 286 28.80 -9.55 -3.07
CA VAL A 286 30.12 -9.08 -2.61
C VAL A 286 31.12 -10.22 -2.36
N THR A 287 30.64 -11.45 -2.13
CA THR A 287 31.48 -12.65 -2.06
C THR A 287 31.86 -13.23 -3.41
N GLN A 288 31.15 -12.85 -4.48
CA GLN A 288 31.37 -13.35 -5.85
C GLN A 288 32.21 -12.40 -6.72
N ARG A 289 32.31 -11.12 -6.33
CA ARG A 289 32.97 -10.08 -7.13
C ARG A 289 34.29 -9.68 -6.51
N ALA A 290 35.29 -9.56 -7.34
CA ALA A 290 36.63 -9.12 -6.94
C ALA A 290 37.00 -7.81 -7.65
N THR A 291 37.68 -6.93 -6.92
CA THR A 291 38.24 -5.67 -7.43
C THR A 291 39.52 -5.34 -6.67
N PHE A 292 40.49 -4.71 -7.35
CA PHE A 292 41.79 -4.40 -6.77
C PHE A 292 42.51 -5.59 -6.07
N GLY A 293 42.36 -6.78 -6.68
CA GLY A 293 43.07 -8.00 -6.23
C GLY A 293 42.43 -8.76 -5.08
N LYS A 294 41.22 -8.34 -4.58
CA LYS A 294 40.52 -9.04 -3.50
C LYS A 294 39.01 -8.98 -3.70
N GLN A 295 38.25 -9.83 -3.00
CA GLN A 295 36.80 -9.81 -3.05
C GLN A 295 36.23 -8.49 -2.48
N LEU A 296 35.05 -8.06 -2.99
CA LEU A 296 34.38 -6.89 -2.41
C LEU A 296 34.13 -7.06 -0.90
N ALA A 297 33.78 -8.26 -0.46
CA ALA A 297 33.56 -8.59 0.95
C ALA A 297 34.82 -8.41 1.85
N GLU A 298 36.00 -8.25 1.27
CA GLU A 298 37.26 -8.02 2.03
C GLU A 298 37.58 -6.54 2.21
N HIS A 299 36.84 -5.63 1.54
CA HIS A 299 36.99 -4.20 1.73
C HIS A 299 36.24 -3.74 3.00
N GLN A 300 36.92 -2.96 3.85
CA GLN A 300 36.37 -2.53 5.13
C GLN A 300 35.08 -1.70 4.94
N SER A 301 35.06 -0.75 3.99
CA SER A 301 33.90 0.07 3.71
C SER A 301 32.66 -0.75 3.31
N VAL A 302 32.84 -1.84 2.56
CA VAL A 302 31.76 -2.75 2.20
C VAL A 302 31.19 -3.46 3.43
N ARG A 303 32.06 -3.90 4.34
CA ARG A 303 31.64 -4.53 5.60
C ARG A 303 30.90 -3.57 6.51
N GLU A 304 31.37 -2.32 6.58
CA GLU A 304 30.70 -1.25 7.35
C GLU A 304 29.30 -0.97 6.77
N ASP A 305 29.18 -0.81 5.44
CA ASP A 305 27.89 -0.60 4.79
C ASP A 305 26.91 -1.76 4.99
N ILE A 306 27.37 -3.01 4.95
CA ILE A 306 26.54 -4.20 5.24
C ILE A 306 26.06 -4.19 6.69
N ALA A 307 26.93 -3.85 7.64
CA ALA A 307 26.58 -3.76 9.06
C ALA A 307 25.55 -2.65 9.31
N ASP A 308 25.75 -1.48 8.71
CA ASP A 308 24.80 -0.36 8.77
C ASP A 308 23.43 -0.76 8.20
N CYS A 309 23.40 -1.39 7.02
CA CYS A 309 22.15 -1.88 6.42
C CYS A 309 21.40 -2.84 7.35
N PHE A 310 22.10 -3.76 8.01
CA PHE A 310 21.50 -4.67 8.98
C PHE A 310 20.91 -3.92 10.18
N ILE A 311 21.67 -2.98 10.76
CA ILE A 311 21.23 -2.16 11.90
C ILE A 311 19.99 -1.35 11.52
N ASP A 312 19.99 -0.74 10.34
CA ASP A 312 18.89 0.07 9.81
C ASP A 312 17.62 -0.76 9.59
N ILE A 313 17.74 -1.98 9.08
CA ILE A 313 16.61 -2.92 8.89
C ILE A 313 16.05 -3.33 10.25
N GLU A 314 16.89 -3.75 11.21
CA GLU A 314 16.45 -4.18 12.53
C GLU A 314 15.78 -3.06 13.32
N THR A 315 16.34 -1.85 13.30
CA THR A 315 15.75 -0.71 13.98
C THR A 315 14.40 -0.30 13.35
N SER A 316 14.29 -0.37 12.02
CA SER A 316 13.04 -0.15 11.29
C SER A 316 11.98 -1.18 11.67
N ARG A 317 12.34 -2.47 11.73
CA ARG A 317 11.44 -3.57 12.14
C ARG A 317 10.93 -3.38 13.55
N LEU A 318 11.80 -3.06 14.50
CA LEU A 318 11.41 -2.80 15.89
C LEU A 318 10.47 -1.60 16.01
N LEU A 319 10.69 -0.54 15.23
CA LEU A 319 9.82 0.63 15.21
C LEU A 319 8.42 0.29 14.69
N VAL A 320 8.32 -0.50 13.61
CA VAL A 320 7.04 -0.97 13.06
C VAL A 320 6.31 -1.87 14.05
N LEU A 321 7.00 -2.85 14.64
CA LEU A 321 6.39 -3.74 15.63
C LEU A 321 5.86 -2.97 16.84
N LYS A 322 6.60 -1.97 17.32
CA LYS A 322 6.13 -1.08 18.41
C LYS A 322 4.89 -0.28 18.00
N ALA A 323 4.84 0.22 16.76
CA ALA A 323 3.69 0.96 16.26
C ALA A 323 2.45 0.05 16.15
N CYS A 324 2.61 -1.15 15.61
CA CYS A 324 1.55 -2.15 15.48
C CYS A 324 1.01 -2.59 16.83
N HIS A 325 1.89 -2.91 17.77
CA HIS A 325 1.49 -3.27 19.13
C HIS A 325 0.67 -2.16 19.79
N LYS A 326 1.14 -0.91 19.70
CA LYS A 326 0.38 0.23 20.22
C LYS A 326 -0.97 0.40 19.54
N MET A 327 -1.05 0.18 18.21
CA MET A 327 -2.33 0.23 17.48
C MET A 327 -3.31 -0.83 17.99
N ASP A 328 -2.83 -2.02 18.30
CA ASP A 328 -3.67 -3.11 18.83
C ASP A 328 -4.16 -2.84 20.26
N GLU A 329 -3.35 -2.13 21.06
CA GLU A 329 -3.72 -1.78 22.45
C GLU A 329 -4.71 -0.61 22.54
N VAL A 330 -4.47 0.48 21.80
CA VAL A 330 -5.21 1.75 21.98
C VAL A 330 -5.94 2.24 20.73
N GLY A 331 -5.86 1.48 19.64
CA GLY A 331 -6.43 1.85 18.35
C GLY A 331 -5.55 2.85 17.56
N ALA A 332 -5.78 2.92 16.25
CA ALA A 332 -4.98 3.75 15.33
C ALA A 332 -5.02 5.26 15.66
N LYS A 333 -6.14 5.75 16.19
CA LYS A 333 -6.30 7.18 16.56
C LYS A 333 -5.33 7.59 17.68
N ASP A 334 -5.16 6.76 18.70
CA ASP A 334 -4.32 7.08 19.87
C ASP A 334 -2.88 6.58 19.70
N ALA A 335 -2.63 5.72 18.69
CA ALA A 335 -1.31 5.31 18.26
C ALA A 335 -0.69 6.19 17.14
N ARG A 336 -1.32 7.32 16.78
CA ARG A 336 -0.92 8.17 15.65
C ARG A 336 0.51 8.71 15.73
N ASP A 337 1.07 8.88 16.92
CA ASP A 337 2.47 9.27 17.14
C ASP A 337 3.43 8.19 16.62
N MET A 338 3.19 6.93 17.00
CA MET A 338 4.03 5.81 16.56
C MET A 338 3.83 5.50 15.08
N ILE A 339 2.59 5.61 14.56
CA ILE A 339 2.29 5.49 13.13
C ILE A 339 3.05 6.56 12.35
N ALA A 340 3.03 7.82 12.80
CA ALA A 340 3.76 8.91 12.15
C ALA A 340 5.27 8.69 12.20
N ALA A 341 5.81 8.27 13.34
CA ALA A 341 7.24 7.97 13.49
C ALA A 341 7.70 6.86 12.54
N ALA A 342 6.96 5.74 12.46
CA ALA A 342 7.25 4.63 11.55
C ALA A 342 7.13 5.06 10.08
N LYS A 343 6.05 5.78 9.72
CA LYS A 343 5.79 6.23 8.34
C LYS A 343 6.85 7.19 7.81
N VAL A 344 7.49 7.98 8.68
CA VAL A 344 8.61 8.85 8.30
C VAL A 344 9.94 8.10 8.36
N GLY A 345 10.19 7.41 9.46
CA GLY A 345 11.48 6.75 9.72
C GLY A 345 11.76 5.63 8.73
N VAL A 346 10.83 4.68 8.61
CA VAL A 346 11.06 3.45 7.83
C VAL A 346 11.33 3.73 6.35
N PRO A 347 10.49 4.46 5.59
CA PRO A 347 10.77 4.68 4.17
C PRO A 347 12.09 5.44 3.91
N ARG A 348 12.48 6.37 4.80
CA ARG A 348 13.77 7.07 4.69
C ARG A 348 14.94 6.15 4.89
N THR A 349 14.90 5.36 5.96
CA THR A 349 15.96 4.42 6.31
C THR A 349 16.09 3.34 5.25
N ILE A 350 14.97 2.73 4.82
CA ILE A 350 15.00 1.68 3.80
C ILE A 350 15.45 2.22 2.44
N GLN A 351 15.09 3.45 2.07
CA GLN A 351 15.62 4.07 0.85
C GLN A 351 17.15 4.14 0.89
N ASN A 352 17.75 4.49 2.03
CA ASN A 352 19.21 4.53 2.18
C ASN A 352 19.83 3.12 2.12
N VAL A 353 19.18 2.11 2.73
CA VAL A 353 19.62 0.71 2.64
C VAL A 353 19.65 0.25 1.19
N LEU A 354 18.59 0.53 0.44
CA LEU A 354 18.49 0.17 -0.99
C LEU A 354 19.54 0.90 -1.84
N ASP A 355 19.82 2.18 -1.57
CA ASP A 355 20.87 2.95 -2.24
C ASP A 355 22.25 2.31 -2.01
N LYS A 356 22.59 1.96 -0.77
CA LYS A 356 23.83 1.23 -0.45
C LYS A 356 23.89 -0.13 -1.15
N CYS A 357 22.81 -0.89 -1.19
CA CYS A 357 22.74 -2.15 -1.92
C CYS A 357 22.95 -1.96 -3.43
N MET A 358 22.31 -0.96 -4.03
CA MET A 358 22.51 -0.60 -5.45
C MET A 358 23.97 -0.23 -5.70
N GLN A 359 24.59 0.59 -4.86
CA GLN A 359 25.99 0.99 -4.98
C GLN A 359 26.93 -0.22 -4.96
N MET A 360 26.73 -1.18 -4.06
CA MET A 360 27.51 -2.42 -3.98
C MET A 360 27.30 -3.36 -5.18
N HIS A 361 26.19 -3.22 -5.90
CA HIS A 361 25.95 -3.92 -7.18
C HIS A 361 26.62 -3.24 -8.38
N GLY A 362 27.10 -2.01 -8.23
CA GLY A 362 27.64 -1.19 -9.32
C GLY A 362 26.56 -0.86 -10.35
N ALA A 363 26.91 -0.71 -11.62
CA ALA A 363 25.97 -0.40 -12.68
C ALA A 363 24.80 -1.40 -12.78
N GLY A 364 25.02 -2.67 -12.41
CA GLY A 364 23.95 -3.69 -12.36
C GLY A 364 22.83 -3.34 -11.40
N GLY A 365 23.12 -2.63 -10.29
CA GLY A 365 22.10 -2.19 -9.34
C GLY A 365 21.11 -1.14 -9.90
N LEU A 366 21.44 -0.56 -11.06
CA LEU A 366 20.59 0.42 -11.76
C LEU A 366 19.73 -0.20 -12.89
N THR A 367 19.96 -1.49 -13.17
CA THR A 367 19.28 -2.19 -14.26
C THR A 367 18.10 -3.02 -13.76
N ALA A 368 17.26 -3.46 -14.69
CA ALA A 368 16.17 -4.39 -14.39
C ALA A 368 16.65 -5.84 -14.11
N ASP A 369 17.96 -6.14 -14.23
CA ASP A 369 18.51 -7.46 -13.86
C ASP A 369 18.39 -7.75 -12.36
N TYR A 370 18.21 -6.70 -11.57
CA TYR A 370 17.96 -6.76 -10.14
C TYR A 370 16.74 -5.92 -9.78
N PHE A 371 15.94 -6.34 -8.81
CA PHE A 371 14.77 -5.60 -8.35
C PHE A 371 15.12 -4.30 -7.57
N LEU A 372 16.41 -4.01 -7.36
CA LEU A 372 16.88 -2.96 -6.45
C LEU A 372 16.41 -1.56 -6.84
N ALA A 373 16.47 -1.21 -8.14
CA ALA A 373 16.06 0.11 -8.62
C ALA A 373 14.54 0.32 -8.48
N ASP A 374 13.75 -0.71 -8.74
CA ASP A 374 12.29 -0.69 -8.51
C ASP A 374 11.96 -0.58 -7.01
N ALA A 375 12.64 -1.36 -6.18
CA ALA A 375 12.49 -1.27 -4.72
C ALA A 375 12.87 0.13 -4.19
N PHE A 376 13.93 0.75 -4.71
CA PHE A 376 14.32 2.12 -4.36
C PHE A 376 13.23 3.12 -4.79
N ASN A 377 12.68 2.98 -6.00
CA ASN A 377 11.55 3.78 -6.47
C ASN A 377 10.36 3.65 -5.50
N TYR A 378 10.00 2.42 -5.11
CA TYR A 378 8.91 2.17 -4.16
C TYR A 378 9.17 2.81 -2.80
N ALA A 379 10.37 2.69 -2.23
CA ALA A 379 10.74 3.33 -0.97
C ALA A 379 10.66 4.87 -1.06
N ARG A 380 11.13 5.46 -2.19
CA ARG A 380 11.04 6.90 -2.45
C ARG A 380 9.59 7.37 -2.59
N TRP A 381 8.77 6.60 -3.27
CA TRP A 381 7.36 6.82 -3.48
C TRP A 381 6.58 6.76 -2.15
N CYS A 382 6.87 5.80 -1.29
CA CYS A 382 6.26 5.67 0.04
C CYS A 382 6.47 6.89 0.95
N ARG A 383 7.44 7.77 0.65
CA ARG A 383 7.65 9.04 1.36
C ARG A 383 6.65 10.12 0.96
N GLN A 384 5.87 9.91 -0.09
CA GLN A 384 4.81 10.81 -0.57
C GLN A 384 3.41 10.24 -0.34
N ALA A 385 3.22 8.94 -0.62
CA ALA A 385 1.93 8.29 -0.49
C ALA A 385 1.43 8.28 0.96
N ASP A 386 0.12 8.28 1.14
CA ASP A 386 -0.57 8.29 2.44
C ASP A 386 -0.15 9.42 3.40
N GLY A 387 0.24 10.55 2.81
CA GLY A 387 0.77 11.73 3.47
C GLY A 387 2.30 11.82 3.41
N PRO A 388 2.86 12.94 2.91
CA PRO A 388 4.30 13.15 2.83
C PRO A 388 4.92 13.25 4.23
N ASP A 389 6.25 13.01 4.28
CA ASP A 389 7.05 13.06 5.51
C ASP A 389 6.73 14.28 6.37
N GLN A 390 6.61 15.47 5.77
CA GLN A 390 6.41 16.73 6.47
C GLN A 390 5.07 16.83 7.19
N VAL A 391 4.00 16.24 6.62
CA VAL A 391 2.69 16.21 7.28
C VAL A 391 2.75 15.39 8.56
N HIS A 392 3.40 14.22 8.51
CA HIS A 392 3.56 13.36 9.69
C HIS A 392 4.49 13.99 10.73
N GLN A 393 5.60 14.60 10.31
CA GLN A 393 6.55 15.28 11.19
C GLN A 393 5.90 16.48 11.90
N MET A 394 5.15 17.30 11.15
CA MET A 394 4.44 18.45 11.71
C MET A 394 3.42 18.00 12.79
N ALA A 395 2.62 16.98 12.47
CA ALA A 395 1.62 16.46 13.41
C ALA A 395 2.27 15.85 14.66
N LEU A 396 3.32 15.03 14.47
CA LEU A 396 4.08 14.42 15.56
C LEU A 396 4.76 15.46 16.42
N GLY A 397 5.46 16.44 15.83
CA GLY A 397 6.14 17.51 16.56
C GLY A 397 5.17 18.33 17.40
N LYS A 398 4.00 18.71 16.83
CA LYS A 398 2.94 19.41 17.58
C LYS A 398 2.44 18.61 18.77
N GLN A 399 2.26 17.29 18.61
CA GLN A 399 1.82 16.41 19.67
C GLN A 399 2.86 16.32 20.80
N LEU A 400 4.14 16.11 20.45
CA LEU A 400 5.24 16.00 21.42
C LEU A 400 5.44 17.30 22.20
N ILE A 401 5.41 18.47 21.55
CA ILE A 401 5.49 19.76 22.25
C ILE A 401 4.36 19.90 23.28
N LYS A 402 3.14 19.46 22.92
CA LYS A 402 2.00 19.51 23.87
C LYS A 402 2.15 18.54 25.04
N GLN A 403 2.82 17.41 24.83
CA GLN A 403 2.96 16.36 25.87
C GLN A 403 4.15 16.58 26.80
N LEU A 404 5.23 17.19 26.29
CA LEU A 404 6.51 17.31 27.00
C LEU A 404 6.84 18.73 27.45
N GLY A 405 6.18 19.73 26.90
CA GLY A 405 6.29 21.15 27.27
C GLY A 405 5.07 21.62 28.06
#